data_cef15dd7a46c391f65bc0c9d5a00c595
#
_entry.id   cef15dd7a46c391f65bc0c9d5a00c595
#
_cell.length_a   1.000
_cell.length_b   1.000
_cell.length_c   1.000
_cell.angle_alpha   90.00
_cell.angle_beta   90.00
_cell.angle_gamma   90.00
#
_symmetry.space_group_name_H-M   'P 1'
#
loop_
_entity.id
_entity.type
_entity.pdbx_description
1 polymer ?
#
loop_
_entity_poly.entity_id
_entity_poly.type
_entity_poly.pdbx_seq_one_letter_code
_entity_poly.pdbx_strand_id
1 'polypeptide(L)'
;MRAIGNTVKFGAALVLCASLAACSATYRNHGYVPLEEDLSQIAVGVDTRETVAERIGTPSSAGVLNESGYYYVQSRVKQFAWQKPEVIDRQVVAVSFTQAGIVENVGRYTLQDGQVVPLARRITRNGQDVSVIRKILSNLGGFSASNFLN
;
A
#
# COMPACT_ATOMS: atom_id res chain seq x y z
N MET A 1 -33.26 31.33 -40.62
CA MET A 1 -33.41 30.54 -39.39
C MET A 1 -32.52 29.27 -39.31
N ARG A 2 -31.81 28.84 -40.36
CA ARG A 2 -30.90 27.64 -40.31
C ARG A 2 -29.51 27.89 -39.72
N ALA A 3 -29.01 29.11 -39.69
CA ALA A 3 -27.66 29.43 -39.20
C ALA A 3 -27.53 29.33 -37.65
N ILE A 4 -28.57 29.67 -36.92
CA ILE A 4 -28.53 29.67 -35.43
C ILE A 4 -28.44 28.24 -34.86
N GLY A 5 -29.04 27.25 -35.55
CA GLY A 5 -29.00 25.86 -35.12
C GLY A 5 -27.60 25.22 -35.22
N ASN A 6 -26.77 25.67 -36.15
CA ASN A 6 -25.40 25.14 -36.32
C ASN A 6 -24.42 25.74 -35.30
N THR A 7 -24.53 27.03 -35.00
CA THR A 7 -23.68 27.67 -34.00
C THR A 7 -23.92 27.11 -32.59
N VAL A 8 -25.17 26.79 -32.24
CA VAL A 8 -25.50 26.14 -30.95
C VAL A 8 -24.92 24.73 -30.87
N LYS A 9 -24.99 23.96 -31.97
CA LYS A 9 -24.41 22.61 -32.02
C LYS A 9 -22.91 22.62 -31.92
N PHE A 10 -22.23 23.56 -32.59
CA PHE A 10 -20.78 23.73 -32.47
C PHE A 10 -20.37 24.16 -31.06
N GLY A 11 -21.10 25.09 -30.44
CA GLY A 11 -20.87 25.52 -29.05
C GLY A 11 -21.04 24.37 -28.08
N ALA A 12 -22.08 23.56 -28.18
CA ALA A 12 -22.32 22.40 -27.34
C ALA A 12 -21.23 21.32 -27.49
N ALA A 13 -20.77 21.07 -28.72
CA ALA A 13 -19.68 20.13 -28.99
C ALA A 13 -18.36 20.59 -28.37
N LEU A 14 -18.05 21.89 -28.44
CA LEU A 14 -16.85 22.48 -27.92
C LEU A 14 -16.81 22.42 -26.38
N VAL A 15 -17.92 22.67 -25.70
CA VAL A 15 -18.07 22.54 -24.26
C VAL A 15 -17.92 21.07 -23.83
N LEU A 16 -18.48 20.14 -24.58
CA LEU A 16 -18.37 18.71 -24.31
C LEU A 16 -16.90 18.23 -24.45
N CYS A 17 -16.19 18.67 -25.46
CA CYS A 17 -14.75 18.37 -25.63
C CYS A 17 -13.89 18.97 -24.53
N ALA A 18 -14.19 20.19 -24.09
CA ALA A 18 -13.47 20.84 -23.00
C ALA A 18 -13.66 20.13 -21.64
N SER A 19 -14.86 19.58 -21.37
CA SER A 19 -15.12 18.84 -20.16
C SER A 19 -14.39 17.48 -20.10
N LEU A 20 -14.16 16.84 -21.24
CA LEU A 20 -13.39 15.59 -21.33
C LEU A 20 -11.88 15.79 -21.12
N ALA A 21 -11.34 16.97 -21.41
CA ALA A 21 -9.94 17.30 -21.23
C ALA A 21 -9.56 17.59 -19.74
N ALA A 22 -10.53 17.77 -18.87
CA ALA A 22 -10.30 18.09 -17.44
C ALA A 22 -9.83 16.89 -16.58
N CYS A 23 -9.88 15.67 -17.11
CA CYS A 23 -9.43 14.48 -16.38
C CYS A 23 -7.90 14.36 -16.41
N SER A 24 -7.20 14.95 -15.44
CA SER A 24 -5.75 14.82 -15.28
C SER A 24 -5.40 13.83 -14.17
N ALA A 25 -4.25 13.14 -14.32
CA ALA A 25 -3.72 12.29 -13.27
C ALA A 25 -3.15 13.14 -12.13
N THR A 26 -3.46 12.79 -10.90
CA THR A 26 -2.89 13.41 -9.70
C THR A 26 -1.80 12.51 -9.14
N TYR A 27 -0.67 13.11 -8.76
CA TYR A 27 0.47 12.41 -8.16
C TYR A 27 0.63 12.83 -6.70
N ARG A 28 0.81 11.86 -5.82
CA ARG A 28 1.04 12.11 -4.39
C ARG A 28 2.27 11.34 -3.92
N ASN A 29 3.14 12.02 -3.20
CA ASN A 29 4.28 11.40 -2.54
C ASN A 29 3.88 11.11 -1.07
N HIS A 30 4.21 9.93 -0.61
CA HIS A 30 4.01 9.48 0.76
C HIS A 30 5.34 8.99 1.33
N GLY A 31 5.62 9.38 2.56
CA GLY A 31 6.85 9.00 3.25
C GLY A 31 8.05 9.87 2.87
N TYR A 32 9.22 9.44 3.34
CA TYR A 32 10.47 10.17 3.19
C TYR A 32 11.62 9.19 3.01
N VAL A 33 12.56 9.55 2.15
CA VAL A 33 13.85 8.88 1.98
C VAL A 33 14.93 9.94 2.03
N PRO A 34 16.02 9.74 2.81
CA PRO A 34 17.15 10.64 2.88
C PRO A 34 17.83 10.82 1.52
N LEU A 35 18.39 11.99 1.29
CA LEU A 35 19.16 12.28 0.08
C LEU A 35 20.46 11.46 0.08
N GLU A 36 21.04 11.24 -1.09
CA GLU A 36 22.30 10.52 -1.26
C GLU A 36 23.46 11.20 -0.50
N GLU A 37 23.43 12.54 -0.50
CA GLU A 37 24.43 13.35 0.22
C GLU A 37 24.40 13.08 1.71
N ASP A 38 23.22 12.95 2.32
CA ASP A 38 23.05 12.65 3.75
C ASP A 38 23.47 11.20 4.05
N LEU A 39 23.15 10.26 3.17
CA LEU A 39 23.54 8.87 3.31
C LEU A 39 25.07 8.67 3.23
N SER A 40 25.75 9.46 2.39
CA SER A 40 27.20 9.41 2.24
C SER A 40 27.96 9.84 3.50
N GLN A 41 27.30 10.56 4.41
CA GLN A 41 27.86 10.99 5.69
C GLN A 41 27.80 9.88 6.76
N ILE A 42 27.09 8.79 6.51
CA ILE A 42 26.99 7.68 7.45
C ILE A 42 28.22 6.79 7.31
N ALA A 43 28.98 6.67 8.38
CA ALA A 43 30.17 5.84 8.44
C ALA A 43 29.83 4.43 8.95
N VAL A 44 29.86 3.45 8.04
CA VAL A 44 29.67 2.03 8.39
C VAL A 44 30.76 1.58 9.36
N GLY A 45 30.38 0.85 10.41
CA GLY A 45 31.26 0.40 11.46
C GLY A 45 31.58 1.45 12.55
N VAL A 46 31.09 2.69 12.43
CA VAL A 46 31.36 3.80 13.35
C VAL A 46 30.09 4.43 13.91
N ASP A 47 29.17 4.81 13.04
CA ASP A 47 27.93 5.46 13.44
C ASP A 47 27.01 4.52 14.19
N THR A 48 26.26 5.10 15.15
CA THR A 48 25.28 4.38 15.96
C THR A 48 23.86 4.70 15.49
N ARG A 49 22.85 4.01 16.04
CA ARG A 49 21.44 4.28 15.76
C ARG A 49 21.05 5.73 16.04
N GLU A 50 21.56 6.28 17.14
CA GLU A 50 21.29 7.63 17.57
C GLU A 50 21.86 8.64 16.58
N THR A 51 23.14 8.47 16.19
CA THR A 51 23.80 9.39 15.23
C THR A 51 23.15 9.33 13.85
N VAL A 52 22.69 8.15 13.41
CA VAL A 52 21.93 7.99 12.16
C VAL A 52 20.61 8.74 12.25
N ALA A 53 19.83 8.57 13.33
CA ALA A 53 18.55 9.26 13.49
C ALA A 53 18.71 10.78 13.59
N GLU A 54 19.78 11.27 14.18
CA GLU A 54 20.09 12.71 14.25
C GLU A 54 20.45 13.29 12.88
N ARG A 55 21.22 12.57 12.07
CA ARG A 55 21.69 13.05 10.74
C ARG A 55 20.64 12.98 9.67
N ILE A 56 19.98 11.84 9.53
CA ILE A 56 19.05 11.58 8.43
C ILE A 56 17.59 11.54 8.85
N GLY A 57 17.31 11.83 10.12
CA GLY A 57 15.95 11.94 10.66
C GLY A 57 15.37 10.61 11.14
N THR A 58 14.17 10.70 11.69
CA THR A 58 13.46 9.54 12.25
C THR A 58 13.03 8.58 11.14
N PRO A 59 13.29 7.27 11.27
CA PRO A 59 12.90 6.28 10.28
C PRO A 59 11.38 6.13 10.19
N SER A 60 10.88 5.76 9.02
CA SER A 60 9.47 5.42 8.80
C SER A 60 9.05 4.16 9.57
N SER A 61 9.98 3.24 9.77
CA SER A 61 9.82 2.02 10.55
C SER A 61 11.16 1.54 11.09
N ALA A 62 11.15 1.05 12.33
CA ALA A 62 12.23 0.26 12.90
C ALA A 62 11.90 -1.23 12.75
N GLY A 63 12.92 -2.07 12.60
CA GLY A 63 12.75 -3.51 12.42
C GLY A 63 11.96 -4.14 13.55
N VAL A 64 10.86 -4.81 13.21
CA VAL A 64 9.88 -5.32 14.19
C VAL A 64 10.41 -6.53 14.96
N LEU A 65 11.34 -7.28 14.41
CA LEU A 65 11.76 -8.57 14.98
C LEU A 65 13.01 -8.52 15.84
N ASN A 66 13.91 -7.54 15.70
CA ASN A 66 15.13 -7.45 16.54
C ASN A 66 15.71 -6.03 16.59
N GLU A 67 14.93 -5.00 16.30
CA GLU A 67 15.46 -3.63 16.16
C GLU A 67 16.69 -3.55 15.22
N SER A 68 16.81 -4.51 14.31
CA SER A 68 18.01 -4.75 13.51
C SER A 68 18.20 -3.74 12.39
N GLY A 69 17.26 -2.83 12.15
CA GLY A 69 17.39 -1.88 11.08
C GLY A 69 16.40 -0.72 11.13
N TYR A 70 16.80 0.39 10.53
CA TYR A 70 15.95 1.53 10.22
C TYR A 70 15.55 1.50 8.76
N TYR A 71 14.27 1.75 8.49
CA TYR A 71 13.72 1.76 7.15
C TYR A 71 13.08 3.11 6.85
N TYR A 72 13.57 3.75 5.80
CA TYR A 72 13.02 4.97 5.25
C TYR A 72 12.32 4.61 3.94
N VAL A 73 11.04 4.91 3.84
CA VAL A 73 10.22 4.49 2.70
C VAL A 73 9.52 5.70 2.10
N GLN A 74 9.73 5.92 0.82
CA GLN A 74 8.98 6.89 0.03
C GLN A 74 8.26 6.18 -1.11
N SER A 75 7.00 6.52 -1.33
CA SER A 75 6.21 5.99 -2.43
C SER A 75 5.52 7.13 -3.18
N ARG A 76 5.58 7.07 -4.52
CA ARG A 76 4.84 7.96 -5.40
C ARG A 76 3.63 7.23 -5.96
N VAL A 77 2.46 7.76 -5.66
CA VAL A 77 1.17 7.18 -6.06
C VAL A 77 0.55 8.04 -7.15
N LYS A 78 0.18 7.41 -8.24
CA LYS A 78 -0.63 7.99 -9.32
C LYS A 78 -2.09 7.65 -9.07
N GLN A 79 -2.94 8.66 -9.09
CA GLN A 79 -4.39 8.51 -9.01
C GLN A 79 -5.02 9.16 -10.23
N PHE A 80 -5.84 8.43 -10.95
CA PHE A 80 -6.55 8.92 -12.12
C PHE A 80 -8.03 8.64 -11.98
N ALA A 81 -8.83 9.72 -11.90
CA ALA A 81 -10.29 9.68 -11.82
C ALA A 81 -10.81 8.55 -10.89
N TRP A 82 -11.54 7.58 -11.44
CA TRP A 82 -12.14 6.43 -10.74
C TRP A 82 -11.23 5.20 -10.65
N GLN A 83 -10.01 5.25 -11.20
CA GLN A 83 -9.10 4.12 -11.18
C GLN A 83 -8.49 3.93 -9.79
N LYS A 84 -8.18 2.68 -9.44
CA LYS A 84 -7.48 2.35 -8.21
C LYS A 84 -6.12 3.07 -8.20
N PRO A 85 -5.74 3.72 -7.08
CA PRO A 85 -4.43 4.31 -6.94
C PRO A 85 -3.32 3.27 -7.20
N GLU A 86 -2.33 3.66 -7.98
CA GLU A 86 -1.19 2.81 -8.36
C GLU A 86 0.11 3.41 -7.82
N VAL A 87 0.93 2.58 -7.19
CA VAL A 87 2.29 2.97 -6.80
C VAL A 87 3.18 2.86 -8.04
N ILE A 88 3.60 4.01 -8.56
CA ILE A 88 4.42 4.10 -9.77
C ILE A 88 5.91 4.18 -9.49
N ASP A 89 6.28 4.59 -8.27
CA ASP A 89 7.66 4.61 -7.81
C ASP A 89 7.69 4.35 -6.30
N ARG A 90 8.72 3.63 -5.86
CA ARG A 90 9.00 3.39 -4.45
C ARG A 90 10.50 3.33 -4.24
N GLN A 91 10.94 4.03 -3.21
CA GLN A 91 12.31 3.98 -2.76
C GLN A 91 12.32 3.55 -1.29
N VAL A 92 13.23 2.66 -0.97
CA VAL A 92 13.45 2.18 0.39
C VAL A 92 14.94 2.30 0.69
N VAL A 93 15.28 3.00 1.76
CA VAL A 93 16.62 2.96 2.34
C VAL A 93 16.56 2.13 3.61
N ALA A 94 17.39 1.10 3.68
CA ALA A 94 17.54 0.22 4.82
C ALA A 94 18.93 0.44 5.43
N VAL A 95 18.96 0.81 6.70
CA VAL A 95 20.20 0.89 7.50
C VAL A 95 20.17 -0.25 8.50
N SER A 96 21.03 -1.23 8.35
CA SER A 96 21.15 -2.36 9.29
C SER A 96 22.19 -2.07 10.37
N PHE A 97 21.94 -2.60 11.56
CA PHE A 97 22.81 -2.42 12.73
C PHE A 97 23.22 -3.77 13.30
N THR A 98 24.43 -3.80 13.83
CA THR A 98 24.90 -4.90 14.67
C THR A 98 24.11 -4.98 15.98
N GLN A 99 24.28 -6.05 16.75
CA GLN A 99 23.70 -6.14 18.10
C GLN A 99 24.16 -5.03 19.03
N ALA A 100 25.35 -4.47 18.80
CA ALA A 100 25.87 -3.33 19.55
C ALA A 100 25.27 -1.98 19.12
N GLY A 101 24.37 -1.95 18.11
CA GLY A 101 23.75 -0.74 17.60
C GLY A 101 24.61 0.07 16.64
N ILE A 102 25.71 -0.50 16.12
CA ILE A 102 26.61 0.14 15.16
C ILE A 102 26.14 -0.18 13.75
N VAL A 103 26.21 0.80 12.82
CA VAL A 103 25.83 0.62 11.42
C VAL A 103 26.66 -0.50 10.78
N GLU A 104 25.99 -1.52 10.27
CA GLU A 104 26.59 -2.65 9.57
C GLU A 104 26.53 -2.47 8.05
N ASN A 105 25.38 -1.99 7.55
CA ASN A 105 25.19 -1.80 6.12
C ASN A 105 24.12 -0.72 5.84
N VAL A 106 24.27 -0.05 4.70
CA VAL A 106 23.28 0.88 4.15
C VAL A 106 22.91 0.42 2.75
N GLY A 107 21.66 0.08 2.53
CA GLY A 107 21.15 -0.39 1.24
C GLY A 107 20.03 0.50 0.72
N ARG A 108 20.02 0.74 -0.59
CA ARG A 108 18.93 1.43 -1.28
C ARG A 108 18.25 0.45 -2.24
N TYR A 109 16.93 0.43 -2.21
CA TYR A 109 16.10 -0.45 -3.03
C TYR A 109 15.02 0.37 -3.72
N THR A 110 14.68 -0.03 -4.92
CA THR A 110 13.65 0.58 -5.76
C THR A 110 12.41 -0.32 -5.85
N LEU A 111 11.37 0.15 -6.55
CA LEU A 111 10.17 -0.66 -6.78
C LEU A 111 10.49 -1.95 -7.57
N GLN A 112 11.49 -1.90 -8.46
CA GLN A 112 11.91 -3.01 -9.31
C GLN A 112 12.66 -4.10 -8.53
N ASP A 113 13.28 -3.76 -7.40
CA ASP A 113 13.96 -4.72 -6.52
C ASP A 113 12.98 -5.49 -5.64
N GLY A 114 11.71 -5.03 -5.60
CA GLY A 114 10.65 -5.66 -4.82
C GLY A 114 10.25 -7.02 -5.38
N GLN A 115 10.32 -8.06 -4.54
CA GLN A 115 9.76 -9.37 -4.85
C GLN A 115 8.42 -9.55 -4.14
N VAL A 116 7.43 -10.09 -4.86
CA VAL A 116 6.15 -10.46 -4.24
C VAL A 116 6.37 -11.72 -3.39
N VAL A 117 6.43 -11.53 -2.08
CA VAL A 117 6.44 -12.66 -1.14
C VAL A 117 4.99 -13.03 -0.85
N PRO A 118 4.49 -14.19 -1.33
CA PRO A 118 3.17 -14.68 -0.94
C PRO A 118 3.24 -15.03 0.55
N LEU A 119 2.61 -14.21 1.38
CA LEU A 119 2.38 -14.57 2.78
C LEU A 119 1.41 -15.73 2.79
N ALA A 120 1.92 -16.95 3.01
CA ALA A 120 1.10 -18.11 3.32
C ALA A 120 0.36 -17.80 4.63
N ARG A 121 -0.86 -17.30 4.51
CA ARG A 121 -1.74 -17.07 5.65
C ARG A 121 -2.07 -18.43 6.24
N ARG A 122 -1.36 -18.82 7.30
CA ARG A 122 -1.74 -19.96 8.12
C ARG A 122 -3.05 -19.57 8.81
N ILE A 123 -4.17 -19.97 8.23
CA ILE A 123 -5.46 -19.88 8.90
C ILE A 123 -5.41 -20.94 10.00
N THR A 124 -5.06 -20.54 11.21
CA THR A 124 -5.31 -21.34 12.41
C THR A 124 -6.81 -21.35 12.59
N ARG A 125 -7.46 -22.40 12.12
CA ARG A 125 -8.86 -22.68 12.42
C ARG A 125 -8.95 -23.10 13.87
N ASN A 126 -8.91 -22.14 14.78
CA ASN A 126 -9.33 -22.32 16.16
C ASN A 126 -10.83 -21.93 16.27
N GLY A 127 -11.64 -22.66 15.61
CA GLY A 127 -13.08 -22.51 15.68
C GLY A 127 -13.69 -23.72 15.02
N GLN A 128 -14.53 -24.43 15.74
CA GLN A 128 -15.40 -25.44 15.17
C GLN A 128 -16.10 -24.80 13.97
N ASP A 129 -15.70 -25.18 12.75
CA ASP A 129 -16.51 -24.97 11.56
C ASP A 129 -17.80 -25.78 11.76
N VAL A 130 -18.67 -25.28 12.61
CA VAL A 130 -20.06 -25.68 12.58
C VAL A 130 -20.57 -25.01 11.32
N SER A 131 -20.44 -25.73 10.20
CA SER A 131 -20.94 -25.28 8.93
C SER A 131 -22.34 -24.70 9.17
N VAL A 132 -22.52 -23.42 8.82
CA VAL A 132 -23.83 -22.74 8.94
C VAL A 132 -24.92 -23.60 8.29
N ILE A 133 -24.53 -24.32 7.23
CA ILE A 133 -25.36 -25.31 6.54
C ILE A 133 -25.78 -26.47 7.48
N ARG A 134 -24.86 -26.97 8.32
CA ARG A 134 -25.17 -28.04 9.26
C ARG A 134 -26.13 -27.57 10.38
N LYS A 135 -26.02 -26.31 10.77
CA LYS A 135 -26.91 -25.68 11.75
C LYS A 135 -28.30 -25.43 11.16
N ILE A 136 -28.38 -25.05 9.88
CA ILE A 136 -29.65 -24.91 9.17
C ILE A 136 -30.30 -26.27 8.94
N LEU A 137 -29.53 -27.30 8.53
CA LEU A 137 -30.02 -28.66 8.32
C LEU A 137 -30.48 -29.33 9.63
N SER A 138 -29.78 -29.10 10.75
CA SER A 138 -30.22 -29.63 12.05
C SER A 138 -31.51 -28.98 12.57
N ASN A 139 -31.76 -27.73 12.24
CA ASN A 139 -33.01 -27.03 12.54
C ASN A 139 -34.17 -27.42 11.61
N LEU A 140 -33.88 -27.85 10.38
CA LEU A 140 -34.90 -28.36 9.46
C LEU A 140 -35.25 -29.82 9.70
N GLY A 141 -34.37 -30.59 10.36
CA GLY A 141 -34.61 -31.98 10.70
C GLY A 141 -35.61 -32.22 11.87
N GLY A 142 -36.11 -31.14 12.50
CA GLY A 142 -37.09 -31.22 13.57
C GLY A 142 -38.56 -31.36 13.13
N PHE A 143 -38.81 -31.38 11.80
CA PHE A 143 -40.16 -31.69 11.31
C PHE A 143 -40.37 -33.20 11.27
N SER A 144 -40.76 -33.72 12.39
CA SER A 144 -41.19 -35.14 12.50
C SER A 144 -42.51 -35.27 11.73
N ALA A 145 -42.52 -36.13 10.70
CA ALA A 145 -43.71 -36.46 9.91
C ALA A 145 -44.84 -37.13 10.75
N SER A 146 -44.61 -37.36 12.03
CA SER A 146 -45.61 -37.95 12.94
C SER A 146 -46.75 -37.02 13.38
N ASN A 147 -46.63 -35.70 13.13
CA ASN A 147 -47.69 -34.75 13.51
C ASN A 147 -48.78 -34.49 12.45
N PHE A 148 -48.73 -35.19 11.31
CA PHE A 148 -49.73 -35.03 10.25
C PHE A 148 -50.67 -36.23 10.08
N LEU A 149 -50.61 -37.23 10.96
CA LEU A 149 -51.44 -38.42 10.89
C LEU A 149 -52.19 -38.67 12.23
N ASN A 150 -52.97 -37.65 12.65
CA ASN A 150 -54.02 -37.86 13.64
C ASN A 150 -55.17 -36.90 13.41
#